data_1494b6f63bf2b26a6886a94b519303d7
#
_entry.id   1494b6f63bf2b26a6886a94b519303d7
#
_cell.length_a   1.000
_cell.length_b   1.000
_cell.length_c   1.000
_cell.angle_alpha   90.00
_cell.angle_beta   90.00
_cell.angle_gamma   90.00
#
_symmetry.space_group_name_H-M   'P 1'
#
loop_
_entity.id
_entity.type
_entity.pdbx_description
1 polymer ?
#
loop_
_entity_poly.entity_id
_entity_poly.type
_entity_poly.pdbx_seq_one_letter_code
_entity_poly.pdbx_strand_id
1 'polypeptide(L)'
;MMAAPAGISSDCTVSAVGGTDAEDDASLLARLLERIRRPPAGGNRYDYKNWALSVDGVTSAYVYPLRRGLGTVDIVITSGNGLPSRELIAKTQAYIDEVRPVTAKNALVLAPEIVKIDVSLAVKWRTGTLDQIRAEVQAALQGYFDTLRPADPAIVSQIEAAVSNLPNITDRRITAPAANRIAADTGTVQWFKLGRTEVSAL
;
A
#
# COMPACT_ATOMS: atom_id res chain seq x y z
N MET A 1 3.79 -28.99 36.59
CA MET A 1 3.84 -27.54 36.89
C MET A 1 5.20 -27.23 37.51
N MET A 2 5.96 -26.32 36.93
CA MET A 2 7.17 -25.83 37.61
C MET A 2 6.75 -24.90 38.75
N ALA A 3 7.31 -25.05 39.91
CA ALA A 3 7.09 -24.14 41.03
C ALA A 3 7.79 -22.80 40.74
N ALA A 4 7.13 -21.68 41.09
CA ALA A 4 7.74 -20.36 40.97
C ALA A 4 9.00 -20.26 41.85
N PRO A 5 10.07 -19.56 41.44
CA PRO A 5 11.23 -19.32 42.26
C PRO A 5 10.86 -18.60 43.57
N ALA A 6 11.64 -18.83 44.62
CA ALA A 6 11.42 -18.22 45.91
C ALA A 6 11.40 -16.67 45.79
N GLY A 7 10.36 -16.05 46.29
CA GLY A 7 10.14 -14.59 46.27
C GLY A 7 9.37 -14.05 45.03
N ILE A 8 8.91 -14.93 44.11
CA ILE A 8 8.07 -14.54 42.98
C ILE A 8 6.69 -15.16 43.17
N SER A 9 5.65 -14.33 43.14
CA SER A 9 4.26 -14.82 43.17
C SER A 9 3.94 -15.56 41.87
N SER A 10 3.24 -16.70 41.98
CA SER A 10 2.67 -17.39 40.83
C SER A 10 1.39 -16.74 40.29
N ASP A 11 0.86 -15.77 41.02
CA ASP A 11 -0.37 -15.08 40.65
C ASP A 11 -0.05 -13.89 39.75
N CYS A 12 -0.63 -13.90 38.55
CA CYS A 12 -0.56 -12.74 37.67
C CYS A 12 -1.52 -11.65 38.17
N THR A 13 -0.98 -10.58 38.73
CA THR A 13 -1.77 -9.45 39.27
C THR A 13 -2.05 -8.38 38.23
N VAL A 14 -1.50 -8.48 37.03
CA VAL A 14 -1.69 -7.54 35.92
C VAL A 14 -2.34 -8.27 34.75
N SER A 15 -3.51 -7.80 34.31
CA SER A 15 -4.13 -8.29 33.08
C SER A 15 -3.23 -7.98 31.88
N ALA A 16 -2.95 -8.97 31.07
CA ALA A 16 -2.35 -8.73 29.77
C ALA A 16 -3.36 -7.98 28.89
N VAL A 17 -2.94 -6.83 28.37
CA VAL A 17 -3.73 -6.00 27.45
C VAL A 17 -2.95 -5.79 26.16
N GLY A 18 -3.66 -5.52 25.05
CA GLY A 18 -3.02 -5.26 23.75
C GLY A 18 -2.65 -6.52 22.95
N GLY A 19 -3.17 -7.67 23.35
CA GLY A 19 -3.12 -8.88 22.50
C GLY A 19 -3.98 -8.68 21.24
N THR A 20 -3.52 -9.22 20.12
CA THR A 20 -4.29 -9.36 18.89
C THR A 20 -4.83 -10.78 18.79
N ASP A 21 -5.83 -10.99 17.93
CA ASP A 21 -6.33 -12.32 17.60
C ASP A 21 -5.21 -13.23 17.07
N ALA A 22 -5.41 -14.55 17.16
CA ALA A 22 -4.46 -15.52 16.63
C ALA A 22 -4.24 -15.28 15.12
N GLU A 23 -2.97 -15.26 14.70
CA GLU A 23 -2.61 -15.17 13.28
C GLU A 23 -3.11 -16.44 12.57
N ASP A 24 -3.73 -16.27 11.38
CA ASP A 24 -4.14 -17.40 10.56
C ASP A 24 -2.94 -18.12 9.90
N ASP A 25 -3.15 -19.40 9.53
CA ASP A 25 -2.09 -20.24 8.97
C ASP A 25 -1.51 -19.68 7.65
N ALA A 26 -2.32 -19.02 6.83
CA ALA A 26 -1.86 -18.44 5.57
C ALA A 26 -0.93 -17.25 5.81
N SER A 27 -1.27 -16.38 6.76
CA SER A 27 -0.45 -15.24 7.17
C SER A 27 0.86 -15.70 7.81
N LEU A 28 0.79 -16.71 8.71
CA LEU A 28 1.96 -17.32 9.34
C LEU A 28 2.90 -17.93 8.30
N LEU A 29 2.35 -18.71 7.35
CA LEU A 29 3.11 -19.32 6.26
C LEU A 29 3.76 -18.26 5.37
N ALA A 30 3.03 -17.21 5.00
CA ALA A 30 3.57 -16.12 4.19
C ALA A 30 4.75 -15.42 4.89
N ARG A 31 4.63 -15.15 6.19
CA ARG A 31 5.68 -14.54 7.01
C ARG A 31 6.89 -15.48 7.16
N LEU A 32 6.67 -16.78 7.36
CA LEU A 32 7.74 -17.77 7.41
C LEU A 32 8.51 -17.86 6.09
N LEU A 33 7.78 -17.96 4.97
CA LEU A 33 8.38 -18.01 3.63
C LEU A 33 9.15 -16.73 3.30
N GLU A 34 8.65 -15.56 3.70
CA GLU A 34 9.38 -14.30 3.54
C GLU A 34 10.69 -14.31 4.32
N ARG A 35 10.68 -14.81 5.57
CA ARG A 35 11.88 -14.92 6.41
C ARG A 35 12.93 -15.87 5.85
N ILE A 36 12.49 -16.99 5.27
CA ILE A 36 13.39 -17.98 4.65
C ILE A 36 13.96 -17.44 3.33
N ARG A 37 13.13 -16.83 2.48
CA ARG A 37 13.55 -16.32 1.18
C ARG A 37 14.40 -15.06 1.26
N ARG A 38 14.23 -14.28 2.32
CA ARG A 38 14.85 -12.96 2.51
C ARG A 38 15.35 -12.82 3.95
N PRO A 39 16.41 -13.57 4.32
CA PRO A 39 16.99 -13.46 5.66
C PRO A 39 17.48 -12.04 5.90
N PRO A 40 17.47 -11.55 7.16
CA PRO A 40 18.00 -10.25 7.51
C PRO A 40 19.46 -10.10 7.05
N ALA A 41 19.76 -9.00 6.37
CA ALA A 41 21.09 -8.72 5.82
C ALA A 41 21.70 -7.42 6.37
N GLY A 42 21.11 -6.85 7.42
CA GLY A 42 21.62 -5.67 8.10
C GLY A 42 21.41 -4.36 7.36
N GLY A 43 20.29 -4.21 6.63
CA GLY A 43 19.87 -2.95 6.03
C GLY A 43 19.70 -2.96 4.52
N ASN A 44 19.32 -4.10 3.95
CA ASN A 44 18.84 -4.14 2.58
C ASN A 44 17.40 -3.59 2.49
N ARG A 45 16.87 -3.43 1.27
CA ARG A 45 15.50 -2.91 1.04
C ARG A 45 14.39 -3.72 1.75
N TYR A 46 14.61 -5.02 1.95
CA TYR A 46 13.65 -5.90 2.61
C TYR A 46 13.68 -5.73 4.12
N ASP A 47 14.86 -5.49 4.69
CA ASP A 47 15.02 -5.20 6.11
C ASP A 47 14.28 -3.91 6.47
N TYR A 48 14.48 -2.81 5.73
CA TYR A 48 13.75 -1.55 5.94
C TYR A 48 12.24 -1.73 5.81
N LYS A 49 11.79 -2.53 4.84
CA LYS A 49 10.37 -2.86 4.68
C LYS A 49 9.84 -3.59 5.91
N ASN A 50 10.54 -4.63 6.36
CA ASN A 50 10.11 -5.45 7.49
C ASN A 50 10.13 -4.65 8.80
N TRP A 51 11.14 -3.81 9.02
CA TRP A 51 11.19 -2.90 10.17
C TRP A 51 10.01 -1.92 10.17
N ALA A 52 9.69 -1.32 9.04
CA ALA A 52 8.53 -0.45 8.96
C ALA A 52 7.21 -1.20 9.23
N LEU A 53 7.05 -2.42 8.68
CA LEU A 53 5.86 -3.26 8.89
C LEU A 53 5.73 -3.79 10.34
N SER A 54 6.81 -3.85 11.11
CA SER A 54 6.74 -4.25 12.53
C SER A 54 6.19 -3.17 13.45
N VAL A 55 5.99 -1.95 12.95
CA VAL A 55 5.39 -0.86 13.71
C VAL A 55 3.86 -0.95 13.61
N ASP A 56 3.18 -1.10 14.74
CA ASP A 56 1.72 -1.19 14.79
C ASP A 56 1.06 0.01 14.13
N GLY A 57 0.10 -0.27 13.23
CA GLY A 57 -0.61 0.72 12.44
C GLY A 57 -0.07 0.90 11.01
N VAL A 58 1.12 0.39 10.71
CA VAL A 58 1.65 0.35 9.34
C VAL A 58 1.12 -0.90 8.65
N THR A 59 0.36 -0.72 7.56
CA THR A 59 -0.20 -1.84 6.79
C THR A 59 0.61 -2.19 5.57
N SER A 60 1.29 -1.21 4.96
CA SER A 60 2.21 -1.46 3.85
C SER A 60 3.41 -0.53 3.92
N ALA A 61 4.55 -1.01 3.43
CA ALA A 61 5.79 -0.24 3.35
C ALA A 61 6.49 -0.47 2.01
N TYR A 62 6.95 0.60 1.39
CA TYR A 62 7.63 0.64 0.10
C TYR A 62 8.95 1.36 0.25
N VAL A 63 10.04 0.74 -0.19
CA VAL A 63 11.40 1.24 0.03
C VAL A 63 12.02 1.68 -1.29
N TYR A 64 12.45 2.92 -1.34
CA TYR A 64 13.06 3.58 -2.50
C TYR A 64 14.50 3.99 -2.16
N PRO A 65 15.49 3.11 -2.44
CA PRO A 65 16.89 3.44 -2.23
C PRO A 65 17.37 4.53 -3.19
N LEU A 66 18.31 5.37 -2.72
CA LEU A 66 19.03 6.37 -3.51
C LEU A 66 18.18 7.49 -4.14
N ARG A 67 16.89 7.59 -3.83
CA ARG A 67 15.99 8.57 -4.43
C ARG A 67 16.43 10.02 -4.18
N ARG A 68 17.01 10.31 -3.00
CA ARG A 68 17.55 11.62 -2.64
C ARG A 68 19.08 11.68 -2.76
N GLY A 69 19.71 10.74 -3.48
CA GLY A 69 21.15 10.62 -3.68
C GLY A 69 21.79 9.49 -2.87
N LEU A 70 23.12 9.37 -2.98
CA LEU A 70 23.88 8.26 -2.41
C LEU A 70 23.75 8.22 -0.87
N GLY A 71 23.55 7.01 -0.34
CA GLY A 71 23.42 6.75 1.08
C GLY A 71 22.05 7.10 1.67
N THR A 72 21.05 7.39 0.83
CA THR A 72 19.68 7.70 1.28
C THR A 72 18.72 6.55 1.01
N VAL A 73 17.75 6.37 1.91
CA VAL A 73 16.65 5.41 1.77
C VAL A 73 15.35 6.12 2.14
N ASP A 74 14.38 6.13 1.23
CA ASP A 74 13.04 6.62 1.51
C ASP A 74 12.11 5.42 1.76
N ILE A 75 11.39 5.47 2.86
CA ILE A 75 10.43 4.43 3.26
C ILE A 75 9.04 5.07 3.25
N VAL A 76 8.24 4.72 2.26
CA VAL A 76 6.84 5.19 2.16
C VAL A 76 5.96 4.19 2.85
N ILE A 77 5.20 4.65 3.85
CA ILE A 77 4.27 3.81 4.61
C ILE A 77 2.82 4.21 4.34
N THR A 78 1.92 3.23 4.46
CA THR A 78 0.47 3.44 4.40
C THR A 78 -0.19 2.83 5.63
N SER A 79 -1.39 3.34 5.98
CA SER A 79 -2.24 2.80 7.04
C SER A 79 -3.61 2.47 6.45
N GLY A 80 -3.99 1.20 6.46
CA GLY A 80 -5.13 0.73 5.68
C GLY A 80 -4.93 1.02 4.19
N ASN A 81 -5.98 1.48 3.52
CA ASN A 81 -5.92 1.93 2.12
C ASN A 81 -5.74 3.46 2.00
N GLY A 82 -5.12 4.09 3.00
CA GLY A 82 -4.99 5.53 3.10
C GLY A 82 -3.62 6.02 3.60
N LEU A 83 -3.60 7.30 3.96
CA LEU A 83 -2.40 7.95 4.48
C LEU A 83 -2.18 7.61 5.96
N PRO A 84 -0.92 7.44 6.39
CA PRO A 84 -0.59 7.30 7.80
C PRO A 84 -0.78 8.62 8.55
N SER A 85 -1.06 8.56 9.84
CA SER A 85 -1.06 9.74 10.70
C SER A 85 0.37 10.28 10.90
N ARG A 86 0.49 11.55 11.31
CA ARG A 86 1.80 12.15 11.62
C ARG A 86 2.51 11.44 12.76
N GLU A 87 1.74 10.99 13.76
CA GLU A 87 2.24 10.23 14.91
C GLU A 87 2.79 8.87 14.46
N LEU A 88 2.10 8.19 13.54
CA LEU A 88 2.56 6.92 13.00
C LEU A 88 3.85 7.08 12.20
N ILE A 89 3.96 8.14 11.38
CA ILE A 89 5.20 8.47 10.66
C ILE A 89 6.34 8.71 11.64
N ALA A 90 6.13 9.52 12.68
CA ALA A 90 7.13 9.83 13.69
C ALA A 90 7.55 8.58 14.49
N LYS A 91 6.60 7.73 14.89
CA LYS A 91 6.87 6.45 15.58
C LYS A 91 7.71 5.53 14.69
N THR A 92 7.33 5.41 13.42
CA THR A 92 8.07 4.57 12.46
C THR A 92 9.47 5.13 12.19
N GLN A 93 9.61 6.46 12.07
CA GLN A 93 10.91 7.10 11.87
C GLN A 93 11.85 6.83 13.05
N ALA A 94 11.37 7.02 14.28
CA ALA A 94 12.16 6.77 15.48
C ALA A 94 12.67 5.32 15.55
N TYR A 95 11.79 4.36 15.24
CA TYR A 95 12.18 2.95 15.19
C TYR A 95 13.19 2.65 14.07
N ILE A 96 13.01 3.20 12.88
CA ILE A 96 13.97 3.04 11.78
C ILE A 96 15.33 3.64 12.15
N ASP A 97 15.36 4.79 12.82
CA ASP A 97 16.60 5.44 13.24
C ASP A 97 17.38 4.61 14.29
N GLU A 98 16.67 3.82 15.11
CA GLU A 98 17.27 2.90 16.07
C GLU A 98 17.88 1.67 15.40
N VAL A 99 17.18 1.05 14.42
CA VAL A 99 17.57 -0.25 13.85
C VAL A 99 18.40 -0.15 12.57
N ARG A 100 18.44 1.01 11.91
CA ARG A 100 19.19 1.18 10.66
C ARG A 100 20.69 1.06 10.85
N PRO A 101 21.45 0.56 9.86
CA PRO A 101 22.89 0.50 9.94
C PRO A 101 23.50 1.91 10.03
N VAL A 102 24.58 2.03 10.81
CA VAL A 102 25.32 3.30 11.00
C VAL A 102 25.87 3.88 9.69
N THR A 103 26.08 3.05 8.68
CA THR A 103 26.55 3.45 7.35
C THR A 103 25.47 4.10 6.48
N ALA A 104 24.20 3.94 6.83
CA ALA A 104 23.11 4.63 6.13
C ALA A 104 23.15 6.12 6.46
N LYS A 105 23.43 6.97 5.46
CA LYS A 105 23.55 8.42 5.64
C LYS A 105 22.22 9.03 6.13
N ASN A 106 21.12 8.65 5.51
CA ASN A 106 19.80 9.15 5.86
C ASN A 106 18.71 8.16 5.45
N ALA A 107 17.86 7.76 6.39
CA ALA A 107 16.63 7.01 6.16
C ALA A 107 15.45 7.93 6.51
N LEU A 108 14.50 8.07 5.61
CA LEU A 108 13.35 8.96 5.79
C LEU A 108 12.05 8.23 5.59
N VAL A 109 11.19 8.26 6.62
CA VAL A 109 9.84 7.72 6.56
C VAL A 109 8.87 8.80 6.07
N LEU A 110 8.08 8.47 5.05
CA LEU A 110 7.20 9.41 4.35
C LEU A 110 5.79 8.83 4.19
N ALA A 111 4.80 9.73 4.14
CA ALA A 111 3.51 9.41 3.54
C ALA A 111 3.60 9.55 2.02
N PRO A 112 2.84 8.77 1.23
CA PRO A 112 2.67 9.03 -0.19
C PRO A 112 1.81 10.27 -0.41
N GLU A 113 2.00 10.94 -1.54
CA GLU A 113 1.13 12.00 -2.03
C GLU A 113 0.01 11.39 -2.88
N ILE A 114 -1.25 11.48 -2.44
CA ILE A 114 -2.37 10.99 -3.23
C ILE A 114 -2.64 11.94 -4.38
N VAL A 115 -2.51 11.43 -5.60
CA VAL A 115 -2.88 12.13 -6.83
C VAL A 115 -4.09 11.44 -7.45
N LYS A 116 -5.21 12.16 -7.50
CA LYS A 116 -6.45 11.64 -8.10
C LYS A 116 -6.40 11.75 -9.61
N ILE A 117 -6.80 10.66 -10.30
CA ILE A 117 -6.90 10.61 -11.75
C ILE A 117 -8.37 10.51 -12.12
N ASP A 118 -8.87 11.53 -12.82
CA ASP A 118 -10.20 11.52 -13.37
C ASP A 118 -10.26 10.65 -14.63
N VAL A 119 -11.31 9.86 -14.75
CA VAL A 119 -11.52 8.95 -15.88
C VAL A 119 -12.83 9.29 -16.56
N SER A 120 -12.76 9.65 -17.83
CA SER A 120 -13.93 9.93 -18.67
C SER A 120 -13.94 8.95 -19.85
N LEU A 121 -15.07 8.26 -20.03
CA LEU A 121 -15.22 7.27 -21.09
C LEU A 121 -16.66 7.19 -21.61
N ALA A 122 -16.78 6.78 -22.87
CA ALA A 122 -18.05 6.37 -23.47
C ALA A 122 -18.08 4.86 -23.62
N VAL A 123 -19.22 4.24 -23.34
CA VAL A 123 -19.41 2.78 -23.40
C VAL A 123 -20.67 2.39 -24.16
N LYS A 124 -20.60 1.23 -24.81
CA LYS A 124 -21.75 0.54 -25.38
C LYS A 124 -21.97 -0.75 -24.60
N TRP A 125 -23.20 -1.04 -24.26
CA TRP A 125 -23.55 -2.21 -23.44
C TRP A 125 -24.75 -2.97 -24.01
N ARG A 126 -25.00 -4.19 -23.52
CA ARG A 126 -26.04 -5.09 -24.02
C ARG A 126 -27.38 -4.85 -23.32
N THR A 127 -27.37 -4.76 -22.00
CA THR A 127 -28.60 -4.72 -21.18
C THR A 127 -28.42 -3.79 -19.98
N GLY A 128 -29.53 -3.30 -19.44
CA GLY A 128 -29.51 -2.45 -18.24
C GLY A 128 -29.59 -0.96 -18.53
N THR A 129 -29.66 -0.19 -17.46
CA THR A 129 -29.71 1.28 -17.52
C THR A 129 -28.32 1.89 -17.47
N LEU A 130 -28.18 3.11 -17.95
CA LEU A 130 -26.91 3.84 -17.88
C LEU A 130 -26.37 3.96 -16.44
N ASP A 131 -27.26 4.11 -15.45
CA ASP A 131 -26.84 4.25 -14.06
C ASP A 131 -26.28 2.94 -13.48
N GLN A 132 -26.85 1.79 -13.87
CA GLN A 132 -26.27 0.47 -13.53
C GLN A 132 -24.88 0.31 -14.14
N ILE A 133 -24.73 0.67 -15.42
CA ILE A 133 -23.44 0.61 -16.12
C ILE A 133 -22.41 1.54 -15.48
N ARG A 134 -22.80 2.76 -15.08
CA ARG A 134 -21.94 3.67 -14.34
C ARG A 134 -21.41 3.05 -13.06
N ALA A 135 -22.26 2.40 -12.28
CA ALA A 135 -21.86 1.74 -11.04
C ALA A 135 -20.89 0.56 -11.30
N GLU A 136 -21.17 -0.28 -12.31
CA GLU A 136 -20.30 -1.39 -12.69
C GLU A 136 -18.90 -0.90 -13.14
N VAL A 137 -18.88 0.11 -14.01
CA VAL A 137 -17.64 0.72 -14.51
C VAL A 137 -16.85 1.37 -13.36
N GLN A 138 -17.53 2.12 -12.50
CA GLN A 138 -16.88 2.75 -11.35
C GLN A 138 -16.26 1.71 -10.41
N ALA A 139 -16.96 0.61 -10.12
CA ALA A 139 -16.44 -0.47 -9.29
C ALA A 139 -15.21 -1.14 -9.94
N ALA A 140 -15.24 -1.41 -11.24
CA ALA A 140 -14.12 -1.99 -11.97
C ALA A 140 -12.89 -1.07 -11.98
N LEU A 141 -13.09 0.23 -12.21
CA LEU A 141 -12.04 1.24 -12.15
C LEU A 141 -11.46 1.36 -10.74
N GLN A 142 -12.32 1.40 -9.72
CA GLN A 142 -11.88 1.42 -8.33
C GLN A 142 -11.00 0.21 -8.00
N GLY A 143 -11.43 -1.00 -8.43
CA GLY A 143 -10.65 -2.23 -8.28
C GLY A 143 -9.27 -2.11 -8.90
N TYR A 144 -9.16 -1.56 -10.12
CA TYR A 144 -7.85 -1.33 -10.75
C TYR A 144 -6.98 -0.35 -9.94
N PHE A 145 -7.52 0.82 -9.59
CA PHE A 145 -6.76 1.83 -8.85
C PHE A 145 -6.35 1.38 -7.45
N ASP A 146 -7.10 0.45 -6.83
CA ASP A 146 -6.76 -0.12 -5.53
C ASP A 146 -5.60 -1.12 -5.61
N THR A 147 -5.30 -1.65 -6.80
CA THR A 147 -4.09 -2.47 -7.00
C THR A 147 -2.81 -1.64 -7.11
N LEU A 148 -2.90 -0.35 -7.44
CA LEU A 148 -1.74 0.52 -7.61
C LEU A 148 -1.07 0.82 -6.28
N ARG A 149 0.26 0.70 -6.27
CA ARG A 149 1.12 1.05 -5.14
C ARG A 149 1.66 2.47 -5.31
N PRO A 150 2.16 3.11 -4.25
CA PRO A 150 2.93 4.34 -4.40
C PRO A 150 4.05 4.19 -5.44
N ALA A 151 4.22 5.18 -6.31
CA ALA A 151 5.10 5.24 -7.48
C ALA A 151 4.72 4.33 -8.67
N ASP A 152 3.71 3.47 -8.58
CA ASP A 152 3.25 2.72 -9.75
C ASP A 152 2.59 3.67 -10.77
N PRO A 153 2.82 3.47 -12.08
CA PRO A 153 2.16 4.24 -13.10
C PRO A 153 0.69 3.83 -13.27
N ALA A 154 -0.19 4.76 -13.58
CA ALA A 154 -1.54 4.45 -14.05
C ALA A 154 -1.52 4.32 -15.59
N ILE A 155 -1.76 3.12 -16.08
CA ILE A 155 -1.63 2.76 -17.49
C ILE A 155 -3.00 2.75 -18.16
N VAL A 156 -3.18 3.53 -19.23
CA VAL A 156 -4.47 3.67 -19.94
C VAL A 156 -4.98 2.32 -20.45
N SER A 157 -4.12 1.48 -21.04
CA SER A 157 -4.55 0.16 -21.53
C SER A 157 -5.03 -0.77 -20.40
N GLN A 158 -4.54 -0.61 -19.18
CA GLN A 158 -5.02 -1.36 -18.00
C GLN A 158 -6.39 -0.83 -17.53
N ILE A 159 -6.58 0.49 -17.57
CA ILE A 159 -7.88 1.12 -17.34
C ILE A 159 -8.90 0.61 -18.37
N GLU A 160 -8.52 0.56 -19.65
CA GLU A 160 -9.35 -0.01 -20.70
C GLU A 160 -9.66 -1.49 -20.47
N ALA A 161 -8.66 -2.28 -20.07
CA ALA A 161 -8.84 -3.70 -19.78
C ALA A 161 -9.81 -3.92 -18.62
N ALA A 162 -9.74 -3.12 -17.56
CA ALA A 162 -10.64 -3.20 -16.42
C ALA A 162 -12.12 -3.02 -16.86
N VAL A 163 -12.40 -2.08 -17.76
CA VAL A 163 -13.74 -1.85 -18.30
C VAL A 163 -14.15 -2.95 -19.29
N SER A 164 -13.22 -3.41 -20.15
CA SER A 164 -13.49 -4.44 -21.16
C SER A 164 -13.82 -5.80 -20.55
N ASN A 165 -13.31 -6.09 -19.37
CA ASN A 165 -13.56 -7.34 -18.67
C ASN A 165 -14.96 -7.41 -18.07
N LEU A 166 -15.73 -6.32 -18.11
CA LEU A 166 -17.14 -6.31 -17.71
C LEU A 166 -17.98 -7.04 -18.78
N PRO A 167 -18.72 -8.10 -18.41
CA PRO A 167 -19.40 -8.96 -19.39
C PRO A 167 -20.50 -8.25 -20.18
N ASN A 168 -21.02 -7.15 -19.64
CA ASN A 168 -22.12 -6.37 -20.24
C ASN A 168 -21.63 -5.31 -21.24
N ILE A 169 -20.35 -4.94 -21.20
CA ILE A 169 -19.75 -3.95 -22.08
C ILE A 169 -19.37 -4.59 -23.42
N THR A 170 -19.81 -3.99 -24.52
CA THR A 170 -19.52 -4.47 -25.89
C THR A 170 -18.52 -3.59 -26.61
N ASP A 171 -18.44 -2.30 -26.27
CA ASP A 171 -17.48 -1.36 -26.83
C ASP A 171 -17.22 -0.22 -25.84
N ARG A 172 -16.06 0.41 -25.98
CA ARG A 172 -15.65 1.52 -25.11
C ARG A 172 -14.71 2.48 -25.85
N ARG A 173 -14.71 3.72 -25.39
CA ARG A 173 -13.76 4.76 -25.78
C ARG A 173 -13.37 5.58 -24.57
N ILE A 174 -12.11 5.52 -24.15
CA ILE A 174 -11.58 6.41 -23.11
C ILE A 174 -11.22 7.76 -23.72
N THR A 175 -11.67 8.84 -23.10
CA THR A 175 -11.36 10.21 -23.48
C THR A 175 -10.38 10.88 -22.49
N ALA A 176 -10.40 10.44 -21.23
CA ALA A 176 -9.45 10.84 -20.20
C ALA A 176 -9.13 9.64 -19.27
N PRO A 177 -7.88 9.47 -18.88
CA PRO A 177 -6.69 10.22 -19.28
C PRO A 177 -6.26 9.88 -20.73
N ALA A 178 -5.75 10.88 -21.46
CA ALA A 178 -5.31 10.72 -22.84
C ALA A 178 -3.98 9.94 -22.99
N ALA A 179 -3.21 9.84 -21.91
CA ALA A 179 -1.93 9.14 -21.88
C ALA A 179 -1.70 8.52 -20.49
N ASN A 180 -0.75 7.58 -20.43
CA ASN A 180 -0.31 6.98 -19.18
C ASN A 180 0.15 8.06 -18.20
N ARG A 181 -0.22 7.89 -16.92
CA ARG A 181 0.24 8.77 -15.84
C ARG A 181 1.40 8.09 -15.14
N ILE A 182 2.57 8.69 -15.27
CA ILE A 182 3.79 8.22 -14.62
C ILE A 182 4.02 9.13 -13.40
N ALA A 183 4.33 8.52 -12.25
CA ALA A 183 4.65 9.29 -11.07
C ALA A 183 5.86 10.20 -11.34
N ALA A 184 5.71 11.48 -11.07
CA ALA A 184 6.80 12.42 -11.22
C ALA A 184 7.88 12.16 -10.16
N ASP A 185 9.15 12.29 -10.55
CA ASP A 185 10.27 12.26 -9.60
C ASP A 185 10.41 13.64 -8.94
N THR A 186 9.42 13.94 -8.11
CA THR A 186 9.35 15.15 -7.28
C THR A 186 9.80 14.80 -5.85
N GLY A 187 9.94 15.79 -4.99
CA GLY A 187 10.30 15.56 -3.57
C GLY A 187 9.40 14.56 -2.83
N THR A 188 8.24 14.20 -3.40
CA THR A 188 7.23 13.26 -2.83
C THR A 188 7.08 12.00 -3.68
N VAL A 189 6.56 10.92 -3.08
CA VAL A 189 6.20 9.70 -3.81
C VAL A 189 4.71 9.72 -4.10
N GLN A 190 4.35 9.89 -5.36
CA GLN A 190 2.96 9.95 -5.79
C GLN A 190 2.28 8.58 -5.72
N TRP A 191 1.02 8.58 -5.31
CA TRP A 191 0.15 7.41 -5.29
C TRP A 191 -1.14 7.72 -6.04
N PHE A 192 -1.32 7.10 -7.19
CA PHE A 192 -2.48 7.34 -8.03
C PHE A 192 -3.72 6.63 -7.46
N LYS A 193 -4.79 7.38 -7.30
CA LYS A 193 -6.11 6.89 -6.90
C LYS A 193 -7.17 7.36 -7.88
N LEU A 194 -8.27 6.63 -7.97
CA LEU A 194 -9.40 7.04 -8.79
C LEU A 194 -9.95 8.38 -8.31
N GLY A 195 -10.10 9.31 -9.24
CA GLY A 195 -10.77 10.57 -9.04
C GLY A 195 -12.24 10.49 -9.45
N ARG A 196 -12.70 11.51 -10.18
CA ARG A 196 -14.05 11.54 -10.74
C ARG A 196 -14.16 10.58 -11.92
N THR A 197 -15.28 9.85 -11.97
CA THR A 197 -15.60 8.95 -13.09
C THR A 197 -16.78 9.52 -13.87
N GLU A 198 -16.60 9.74 -15.17
CA GLU A 198 -17.65 10.19 -16.08
C GLU A 198 -17.89 9.11 -17.13
N VAL A 199 -19.12 8.56 -17.13
CA VAL A 199 -19.51 7.51 -18.08
C VAL A 199 -20.69 8.01 -18.91
N SER A 200 -20.54 7.97 -20.23
CA SER A 200 -21.58 8.31 -21.21
C SER A 200 -21.87 7.13 -22.14
N ALA A 201 -22.98 7.21 -22.86
CA ALA A 201 -23.25 6.27 -23.97
C ALA A 201 -22.31 6.59 -25.14
N LEU A 202 -21.84 5.50 -25.83
CA LEU A 202 -21.05 5.59 -27.05
C LEU A 202 -21.96 5.70 -28.26
#